data_a88a14c1cd2c2320e83776afb6422e00
#
_entry.id   a88a14c1cd2c2320e83776afb6422e00
#
_cell.length_a   1.000
_cell.length_b   1.000
_cell.length_c   1.000
_cell.angle_alpha   90.00
_cell.angle_beta   90.00
_cell.angle_gamma   90.00
#
_symmetry.space_group_name_H-M   'P 1'
#
loop_
_entity.id
_entity.type
_entity.pdbx_description
1 polymer ?
#
loop_
_entity_poly.entity_id
_entity_poly.type
_entity_poly.pdbx_seq_one_letter_code
_entity_poly.pdbx_strand_id
1 'polypeptide(L)'
;MKLLKQSIACFVAFFIISGAALADTVTFTGTGYMTMNMEISTMSDGRNLQKYTNTGVWVQEGLPEGFPSNVVGDCQGAAVTTPEWASLGDTFICIATDIDGDGFVNVGGSSNPDYSDCHAETVAGWCKYANVTQTVQCHFVENITQNTFILKWTGEFTTP
;
A
#
# COMPACT_ATOMS: atom_id res chain seq x y z
N MET A 1 -21.11 -3.51 17.12
CA MET A 1 -21.11 -4.92 17.57
C MET A 1 -20.72 -5.95 16.49
N LYS A 2 -20.57 -5.60 15.20
CA LYS A 2 -20.10 -6.53 14.13
C LYS A 2 -18.58 -6.66 14.06
N LEU A 3 -17.82 -5.63 14.39
CA LEU A 3 -16.34 -5.63 14.35
C LEU A 3 -15.68 -6.56 15.40
N LEU A 4 -16.36 -6.81 16.52
CA LEU A 4 -15.80 -7.64 17.60
C LEU A 4 -15.89 -9.16 17.31
N LYS A 5 -16.73 -9.57 16.34
CA LYS A 5 -16.88 -10.99 15.97
C LYS A 5 -15.84 -11.48 14.96
N GLN A 6 -15.27 -10.59 14.15
CA GLN A 6 -14.24 -10.96 13.17
C GLN A 6 -12.87 -11.17 13.80
N SER A 7 -12.55 -10.44 14.88
CA SER A 7 -11.25 -10.58 15.58
C SER A 7 -11.07 -11.91 16.31
N ILE A 8 -12.14 -12.65 16.56
CA ILE A 8 -12.07 -13.93 17.30
C ILE A 8 -11.79 -15.12 16.37
N ALA A 9 -12.12 -15.01 15.09
CA ALA A 9 -11.93 -16.11 14.12
C ALA A 9 -10.45 -16.34 13.75
N CYS A 10 -9.61 -15.32 13.78
CA CYS A 10 -8.16 -15.47 13.48
C CYS A 10 -7.35 -16.12 14.62
N PHE A 11 -7.87 -16.16 15.83
CA PHE A 11 -7.10 -16.64 17.01
C PHE A 11 -7.08 -18.16 17.19
N VAL A 12 -7.93 -18.92 16.49
CA VAL A 12 -8.09 -20.37 16.71
C VAL A 12 -7.23 -21.24 15.79
N ALA A 13 -6.61 -20.70 14.74
CA ALA A 13 -5.85 -21.46 13.75
C ALA A 13 -4.34 -21.67 14.07
N PHE A 14 -3.86 -21.31 15.27
CA PHE A 14 -2.41 -21.25 15.56
C PHE A 14 -1.81 -22.49 16.25
N PHE A 15 -2.43 -23.66 16.17
CA PHE A 15 -1.79 -24.89 16.66
C PHE A 15 -1.74 -25.98 15.60
N ILE A 16 -0.50 -26.43 15.36
CA ILE A 16 -0.06 -27.61 14.62
C ILE A 16 0.37 -27.31 13.16
N ILE A 17 1.65 -27.12 12.97
CA ILE A 17 2.60 -27.88 12.11
C ILE A 17 3.91 -27.09 12.11
N SER A 18 4.87 -27.50 12.95
CA SER A 18 6.27 -27.10 12.83
C SER A 18 6.97 -27.92 11.74
N GLY A 19 6.53 -27.73 10.50
CA GLY A 19 7.39 -27.92 9.35
C GLY A 19 8.11 -26.59 9.13
N ALA A 20 9.42 -26.60 9.01
CA ALA A 20 10.13 -25.41 8.51
C ALA A 20 9.62 -25.15 7.09
N ALA A 21 8.59 -24.32 6.95
CA ALA A 21 8.19 -23.78 5.68
C ALA A 21 9.39 -22.93 5.22
N LEU A 22 10.00 -23.32 4.10
CA LEU A 22 10.97 -22.48 3.44
C LEU A 22 10.21 -21.22 3.00
N ALA A 23 10.70 -20.06 3.40
CA ALA A 23 10.15 -18.80 2.93
C ALA A 23 10.16 -18.80 1.38
N ASP A 24 9.00 -18.65 0.79
CA ASP A 24 8.86 -18.58 -0.66
C ASP A 24 8.71 -17.12 -1.09
N THR A 25 9.60 -16.69 -1.98
CA THR A 25 9.62 -15.33 -2.50
C THR A 25 9.25 -15.36 -3.96
N VAL A 26 8.21 -14.63 -4.33
CA VAL A 26 7.76 -14.46 -5.71
C VAL A 26 7.83 -13.00 -6.12
N THR A 27 8.10 -12.76 -7.38
CA THR A 27 7.93 -11.43 -7.98
C THR A 27 6.48 -11.26 -8.39
N PHE A 28 5.92 -10.11 -8.07
CA PHE A 28 4.55 -9.77 -8.43
C PHE A 28 4.45 -8.37 -9.04
N THR A 29 3.36 -8.11 -9.71
CA THR A 29 3.02 -6.80 -10.25
C THR A 29 1.66 -6.36 -9.74
N GLY A 30 1.41 -5.06 -9.77
CA GLY A 30 0.11 -4.56 -9.40
C GLY A 30 -0.27 -3.27 -10.11
N THR A 31 -1.57 -3.03 -10.14
CA THR A 31 -2.17 -1.80 -10.66
C THR A 31 -3.22 -1.31 -9.67
N GLY A 32 -3.08 -0.06 -9.24
CA GLY A 32 -4.02 0.62 -8.35
C GLY A 32 -4.86 1.63 -9.14
N TYR A 33 -6.16 1.53 -9.01
CA TYR A 33 -7.14 2.50 -9.50
C TYR A 33 -7.59 3.34 -8.31
N MET A 34 -7.00 4.53 -8.17
CA MET A 34 -7.05 5.32 -6.94
C MET A 34 -7.86 6.60 -7.12
N THR A 35 -8.61 6.96 -6.10
CA THR A 35 -9.22 8.28 -5.94
C THR A 35 -8.57 9.00 -4.80
N MET A 36 -8.17 10.26 -5.01
CA MET A 36 -7.44 11.08 -4.06
C MET A 36 -8.26 12.28 -3.60
N ASN A 37 -8.23 12.54 -2.30
CA ASN A 37 -8.63 13.82 -1.73
C ASN A 37 -7.38 14.49 -1.16
N MET A 38 -7.21 15.79 -1.44
CA MET A 38 -6.02 16.53 -1.07
C MET A 38 -6.37 17.85 -0.39
N GLU A 39 -5.67 18.14 0.68
CA GLU A 39 -5.65 19.44 1.37
C GLU A 39 -4.28 20.08 1.18
N ILE A 40 -4.26 21.35 0.82
CA ILE A 40 -3.02 22.10 0.57
C ILE A 40 -2.91 23.26 1.53
N SER A 41 -1.74 23.42 2.12
CA SER A 41 -1.39 24.54 2.99
C SER A 41 -0.06 25.15 2.54
N THR A 42 -0.01 26.44 2.30
CA THR A 42 1.23 27.14 1.97
C THR A 42 1.97 27.53 3.24
N MET A 43 3.24 27.18 3.33
CA MET A 43 4.13 27.51 4.42
C MET A 43 4.64 28.95 4.29
N SER A 44 5.19 29.50 5.37
CA SER A 44 5.72 30.89 5.41
C SER A 44 6.88 31.14 4.44
N ASP A 45 7.58 30.10 4.01
CA ASP A 45 8.68 30.16 3.04
C ASP A 45 8.24 29.91 1.60
N GLY A 46 6.91 29.82 1.35
CA GLY A 46 6.30 29.64 0.05
C GLY A 46 6.14 28.19 -0.39
N ARG A 47 6.74 27.20 0.30
CA ARG A 47 6.53 25.78 0.01
C ARG A 47 5.09 25.37 0.33
N ASN A 48 4.60 24.33 -0.35
CA ASN A 48 3.28 23.79 -0.09
C ASN A 48 3.41 22.45 0.65
N LEU A 49 2.62 22.28 1.70
CA LEU A 49 2.36 21.00 2.34
C LEU A 49 1.04 20.47 1.78
N GLN A 50 1.10 19.32 1.16
CA GLN A 50 -0.04 18.57 0.66
C GLN A 50 -0.31 17.41 1.61
N LYS A 51 -1.50 17.34 2.18
CA LYS A 51 -1.99 16.16 2.90
C LYS A 51 -3.02 15.49 2.04
N TYR A 52 -2.94 14.18 1.90
CA TYR A 52 -3.87 13.47 1.04
C TYR A 52 -4.34 12.16 1.66
N THR A 53 -5.51 11.73 1.20
CA THR A 53 -6.02 10.38 1.39
C THR A 53 -6.33 9.80 0.03
N ASN A 54 -5.93 8.56 -0.20
CA ASN A 54 -6.22 7.82 -1.41
C ASN A 54 -7.00 6.57 -1.04
N THR A 55 -8.06 6.27 -1.79
CA THR A 55 -8.77 5.00 -1.67
C THR A 55 -8.96 4.39 -3.05
N GLY A 56 -8.93 3.07 -3.13
CA GLY A 56 -9.11 2.41 -4.42
C GLY A 56 -8.97 0.90 -4.40
N VAL A 57 -9.08 0.31 -5.57
CA VAL A 57 -8.89 -1.13 -5.76
C VAL A 57 -7.50 -1.36 -6.34
N TRP A 58 -6.80 -2.30 -5.74
CA TRP A 58 -5.50 -2.78 -6.20
C TRP A 58 -5.67 -4.17 -6.80
N VAL A 59 -5.24 -4.32 -8.03
CA VAL A 59 -5.21 -5.58 -8.75
C VAL A 59 -3.77 -6.07 -8.80
N GLN A 60 -3.50 -7.25 -8.26
CA GLN A 60 -2.17 -7.84 -8.13
C GLN A 60 -2.09 -9.14 -8.93
N GLU A 61 -0.96 -9.38 -9.58
CA GLU A 61 -0.69 -10.55 -10.39
C GLU A 61 0.63 -11.20 -9.96
N GLY A 62 0.71 -12.52 -10.00
CA GLY A 62 1.91 -13.26 -9.61
C GLY A 62 2.01 -13.58 -8.12
N LEU A 63 0.96 -13.33 -7.34
CA LEU A 63 0.91 -13.72 -5.93
C LEU A 63 0.82 -15.24 -5.76
N PRO A 64 1.32 -15.79 -4.63
CA PRO A 64 1.17 -17.20 -4.31
C PRO A 64 -0.31 -17.62 -4.20
N GLU A 65 -0.56 -18.93 -4.36
CA GLU A 65 -1.89 -19.51 -4.14
C GLU A 65 -2.40 -19.19 -2.73
N GLY A 66 -3.68 -18.84 -2.62
CA GLY A 66 -4.33 -18.45 -1.36
C GLY A 66 -4.34 -16.94 -1.08
N PHE A 67 -3.60 -16.14 -1.85
CA PHE A 67 -3.64 -14.70 -1.77
C PHE A 67 -4.49 -14.12 -2.90
N PRO A 68 -5.57 -13.37 -2.59
CA PRO A 68 -6.45 -12.82 -3.62
C PRO A 68 -5.74 -11.73 -4.42
N SER A 69 -6.02 -11.71 -5.73
CA SER A 69 -5.49 -10.70 -6.64
C SER A 69 -6.04 -9.29 -6.41
N ASN A 70 -7.19 -9.18 -5.73
CA ASN A 70 -7.84 -7.89 -5.51
C ASN A 70 -7.89 -7.56 -4.03
N VAL A 71 -7.42 -6.37 -3.68
CA VAL A 71 -7.55 -5.78 -2.34
C VAL A 71 -8.06 -4.34 -2.46
N VAL A 72 -8.71 -3.85 -1.41
CA VAL A 72 -9.04 -2.44 -1.26
C VAL A 72 -7.92 -1.77 -0.48
N GLY A 73 -7.36 -0.71 -1.03
CA GLY A 73 -6.31 0.08 -0.41
C GLY A 73 -6.83 1.43 0.06
N ASP A 74 -6.55 1.76 1.32
CA ASP A 74 -6.77 3.07 1.93
C ASP A 74 -5.43 3.63 2.37
N CYS A 75 -5.01 4.74 1.77
CA CYS A 75 -3.74 5.38 2.05
C CYS A 75 -3.93 6.78 2.61
N GLN A 76 -3.01 7.17 3.48
CA GLN A 76 -2.83 8.54 3.92
C GLN A 76 -1.38 8.95 3.70
N GLY A 77 -1.17 10.18 3.25
CA GLY A 77 0.17 10.66 2.99
C GLY A 77 0.30 12.17 3.08
N ALA A 78 1.56 12.59 2.99
CA ALA A 78 1.91 13.99 2.91
C ALA A 78 3.12 14.18 1.99
N ALA A 79 3.01 15.18 1.13
CA ALA A 79 4.09 15.63 0.25
C ALA A 79 4.43 17.09 0.53
N VAL A 80 5.69 17.45 0.35
CA VAL A 80 6.14 18.84 0.33
C VAL A 80 6.55 19.17 -1.10
N THR A 81 6.11 20.33 -1.59
CA THR A 81 6.50 20.83 -2.92
C THR A 81 7.09 22.22 -2.84
N THR A 82 7.85 22.59 -3.88
CA THR A 82 8.24 23.99 -4.10
C THR A 82 7.02 24.84 -4.42
N PRO A 83 7.14 26.20 -4.43
CA PRO A 83 6.07 27.08 -4.91
C PRO A 83 5.60 26.73 -6.34
N GLU A 84 6.50 26.22 -7.18
CA GLU A 84 6.23 25.79 -8.57
C GLU A 84 5.73 24.37 -8.69
N TRP A 85 5.38 23.72 -7.56
CA TRP A 85 4.82 22.38 -7.46
C TRP A 85 5.78 21.22 -7.78
N ALA A 86 7.10 21.45 -7.81
CA ALA A 86 8.05 20.35 -7.86
C ALA A 86 8.10 19.62 -6.51
N SER A 87 8.00 18.29 -6.51
CA SER A 87 8.07 17.48 -5.28
C SER A 87 9.43 17.64 -4.60
N LEU A 88 9.42 17.77 -3.28
CA LEU A 88 10.60 17.74 -2.41
C LEU A 88 10.61 16.50 -1.52
N GLY A 89 9.59 15.67 -1.61
CA GLY A 89 9.44 14.42 -0.90
C GLY A 89 7.98 14.11 -0.59
N ASP A 90 7.69 12.83 -0.52
CA ASP A 90 6.38 12.27 -0.23
C ASP A 90 6.54 11.08 0.72
N THR A 91 5.61 10.93 1.64
CA THR A 91 5.52 9.77 2.53
C THR A 91 4.07 9.34 2.67
N PHE A 92 3.85 8.02 2.74
CA PHE A 92 2.51 7.48 2.89
C PHE A 92 2.48 6.22 3.75
N ILE A 93 1.32 5.95 4.30
CA ILE A 93 0.94 4.68 4.91
C ILE A 93 -0.34 4.19 4.26
N CYS A 94 -0.38 2.92 3.90
CA CYS A 94 -1.52 2.28 3.27
C CYS A 94 -1.97 1.07 4.07
N ILE A 95 -3.27 0.91 4.22
CA ILE A 95 -3.90 -0.30 4.74
C ILE A 95 -4.57 -0.98 3.55
N ALA A 96 -4.20 -2.21 3.26
CA ALA A 96 -4.85 -3.02 2.24
C ALA A 96 -5.63 -4.14 2.89
N THR A 97 -6.85 -4.37 2.39
CA THR A 97 -7.78 -5.37 2.94
C THR A 97 -8.40 -6.15 1.79
N ASP A 98 -8.43 -7.46 1.90
CA ASP A 98 -9.08 -8.33 0.93
C ASP A 98 -10.56 -8.60 1.27
N ILE A 99 -11.21 -9.44 0.45
CA ILE A 99 -12.63 -9.77 0.58
C ILE A 99 -12.97 -10.49 1.89
N ASP A 100 -12.00 -11.20 2.49
CA ASP A 100 -12.17 -11.94 3.75
C ASP A 100 -11.94 -11.03 4.97
N GLY A 101 -11.44 -9.82 4.77
CA GLY A 101 -11.08 -8.87 5.83
C GLY A 101 -9.66 -9.07 6.35
N ASP A 102 -8.87 -9.93 5.72
CA ASP A 102 -7.46 -10.10 5.98
C ASP A 102 -6.68 -8.99 5.31
N GLY A 103 -5.52 -8.61 5.84
CA GLY A 103 -4.81 -7.50 5.21
C GLY A 103 -3.43 -7.20 5.77
N PHE A 104 -2.88 -6.11 5.27
CA PHE A 104 -1.53 -5.65 5.59
C PHE A 104 -1.41 -4.13 5.58
N VAL A 105 -0.34 -3.65 6.17
CA VAL A 105 0.02 -2.22 6.22
C VAL A 105 1.33 -2.04 5.50
N ASN A 106 1.34 -1.16 4.51
CA ASN A 106 2.54 -0.70 3.81
C ASN A 106 2.89 0.72 4.20
N VAL A 107 4.18 0.99 4.32
CA VAL A 107 4.73 2.33 4.50
C VAL A 107 5.70 2.59 3.36
N GLY A 108 5.65 3.78 2.80
CA GLY A 108 6.49 4.13 1.67
C GLY A 108 6.64 5.63 1.44
N GLY A 109 7.25 5.96 0.33
CA GLY A 109 7.47 7.33 -0.09
C GLY A 109 8.33 7.46 -1.32
N SER A 110 8.60 8.70 -1.68
CA SER A 110 9.53 9.10 -2.73
C SER A 110 10.27 10.36 -2.31
N SER A 111 11.53 10.46 -2.64
CA SER A 111 12.34 11.67 -2.45
C SER A 111 12.60 12.42 -3.75
N ASN A 112 12.31 11.82 -4.89
CA ASN A 112 12.53 12.40 -6.21
C ASN A 112 11.29 13.11 -6.76
N PRO A 113 11.46 14.26 -7.44
CA PRO A 113 10.36 15.01 -8.02
C PRO A 113 9.52 14.25 -9.06
N ASP A 114 10.13 13.28 -9.73
CA ASP A 114 9.51 12.44 -10.76
C ASP A 114 8.98 11.10 -10.22
N TYR A 115 9.06 10.88 -8.90
CA TYR A 115 8.67 9.64 -8.24
C TYR A 115 9.43 8.39 -8.72
N SER A 116 10.60 8.55 -9.35
CA SER A 116 11.39 7.42 -9.85
C SER A 116 11.93 6.49 -8.77
N ASP A 117 12.03 6.98 -7.52
CA ASP A 117 12.42 6.23 -6.34
C ASP A 117 11.24 5.84 -5.44
N CYS A 118 10.00 5.92 -5.93
CA CYS A 118 8.83 5.53 -5.16
C CYS A 118 8.93 4.07 -4.73
N HIS A 119 8.85 3.83 -3.42
CA HIS A 119 8.93 2.50 -2.82
C HIS A 119 7.98 2.37 -1.64
N ALA A 120 7.62 1.14 -1.32
CA ALA A 120 6.92 0.81 -0.08
C ALA A 120 7.31 -0.58 0.41
N GLU A 121 7.13 -0.81 1.70
CA GLU A 121 7.35 -2.09 2.37
C GLU A 121 6.22 -2.42 3.34
N THR A 122 5.95 -3.71 3.51
CA THR A 122 4.99 -4.18 4.52
C THR A 122 5.62 -4.09 5.90
N VAL A 123 4.95 -3.38 6.80
CA VAL A 123 5.38 -3.23 8.20
C VAL A 123 4.52 -4.01 9.19
N ALA A 124 3.33 -4.43 8.77
CA ALA A 124 2.42 -5.26 9.56
C ALA A 124 1.45 -6.01 8.66
N GLY A 125 0.95 -7.15 9.12
CA GLY A 125 -0.12 -7.90 8.49
C GLY A 125 -0.93 -8.67 9.52
N TRP A 126 -2.14 -9.10 9.15
CA TRP A 126 -2.98 -9.93 10.00
C TRP A 126 -3.64 -11.07 9.21
N CYS A 127 -4.01 -12.11 9.94
CA CYS A 127 -4.55 -13.36 9.40
C CYS A 127 -3.60 -13.99 8.36
N LYS A 128 -4.01 -14.20 7.12
CA LYS A 128 -3.14 -14.80 6.08
C LYS A 128 -1.90 -13.97 5.76
N TYR A 129 -1.91 -12.67 6.06
CA TYR A 129 -0.77 -11.77 5.84
C TYR A 129 0.13 -11.59 7.09
N ALA A 130 -0.12 -12.30 8.20
CA ALA A 130 0.52 -12.04 9.49
C ALA A 130 2.06 -12.09 9.49
N ASN A 131 2.69 -12.84 8.60
CA ASN A 131 4.15 -12.92 8.50
C ASN A 131 4.63 -12.72 7.05
N VAL A 132 3.78 -12.12 6.23
CA VAL A 132 4.13 -11.76 4.87
C VAL A 132 4.98 -10.50 4.89
N THR A 133 6.00 -10.47 4.06
CA THR A 133 6.74 -9.26 3.74
C THR A 133 6.60 -8.93 2.26
N GLN A 134 6.44 -7.66 1.95
CA GLN A 134 6.43 -7.17 0.58
C GLN A 134 7.37 -5.98 0.49
N THR A 135 8.07 -5.89 -0.63
CA THR A 135 8.78 -4.68 -1.05
C THR A 135 8.29 -4.35 -2.45
N VAL A 136 7.91 -3.11 -2.68
CA VAL A 136 7.42 -2.67 -3.97
C VAL A 136 8.15 -1.42 -4.42
N GLN A 137 8.36 -1.32 -5.73
CA GLN A 137 8.72 -0.11 -6.42
C GLN A 137 7.52 0.35 -7.22
N CYS A 138 7.06 1.56 -6.95
CA CYS A 138 5.86 2.11 -7.55
C CYS A 138 6.19 3.10 -8.67
N HIS A 139 5.27 3.21 -9.62
CA HIS A 139 5.35 4.13 -10.74
C HIS A 139 3.99 4.76 -10.96
N PHE A 140 3.93 6.08 -10.90
CA PHE A 140 2.76 6.82 -11.33
C PHE A 140 2.60 6.64 -12.85
N VAL A 141 1.39 6.34 -13.31
CA VAL A 141 1.14 6.12 -14.73
C VAL A 141 0.47 7.33 -15.36
N GLU A 142 -0.74 7.65 -14.90
CA GLU A 142 -1.53 8.74 -15.46
C GLU A 142 -2.63 9.23 -14.53
N ASN A 143 -3.05 10.48 -14.71
CA ASN A 143 -4.30 11.00 -14.16
C ASN A 143 -5.44 10.69 -15.11
N ILE A 144 -6.49 10.01 -14.63
CA ILE A 144 -7.72 9.79 -15.38
C ILE A 144 -8.62 11.04 -15.29
N THR A 145 -8.68 11.61 -14.09
CA THR A 145 -9.37 12.87 -13.79
C THR A 145 -8.51 13.70 -12.83
N GLN A 146 -8.99 14.86 -12.42
CA GLN A 146 -8.31 15.68 -11.41
C GLN A 146 -8.03 14.94 -10.09
N ASN A 147 -8.88 13.98 -9.71
CA ASN A 147 -8.81 13.28 -8.43
C ASN A 147 -8.67 11.75 -8.58
N THR A 148 -8.54 11.23 -9.80
CA THR A 148 -8.43 9.78 -10.05
C THR A 148 -7.20 9.51 -10.89
N PHE A 149 -6.39 8.56 -10.45
CA PHE A 149 -5.14 8.21 -11.11
C PHE A 149 -4.89 6.69 -11.11
N ILE A 150 -3.99 6.27 -11.97
CA ILE A 150 -3.47 4.90 -12.02
C ILE A 150 -2.04 4.90 -11.52
N LEU A 151 -1.78 4.00 -10.57
CA LEU A 151 -0.46 3.66 -10.06
C LEU A 151 -0.14 2.22 -10.45
N LYS A 152 1.09 1.95 -10.89
CA LYS A 152 1.58 0.59 -11.10
C LYS A 152 2.77 0.32 -10.18
N TRP A 153 2.97 -0.94 -9.86
CA TRP A 153 4.15 -1.38 -9.10
C TRP A 153 4.62 -2.75 -9.50
N THR A 154 5.87 -2.99 -9.21
CA THR A 154 6.50 -4.30 -9.22
C THR A 154 7.12 -4.55 -7.87
N GLY A 155 7.22 -5.79 -7.43
CA GLY A 155 7.78 -6.07 -6.13
C GLY A 155 8.05 -7.54 -5.86
N GLU A 156 8.52 -7.78 -4.66
CA GLU A 156 8.72 -9.11 -4.10
C GLU A 156 7.71 -9.36 -2.98
N PHE A 157 7.16 -10.54 -2.96
CA PHE A 157 6.22 -11.01 -1.95
C PHE A 157 6.77 -12.28 -1.34
N THR A 158 7.05 -12.26 -0.04
CA THR A 158 7.62 -13.39 0.68
C THR A 158 6.62 -13.91 1.71
N THR A 159 6.31 -15.18 1.63
CA THR A 159 5.55 -15.91 2.66
C THR A 159 6.50 -16.53 3.68
N PRO A 160 6.03 -16.80 4.91
CA PRO A 160 6.81 -17.46 5.96
C PRO A 160 7.21 -18.89 5.61
#